data_ea68c45b5c88e2f510cc32c73f07abdd
#
_entry.id   ea68c45b5c88e2f510cc32c73f07abdd
#
_cell.length_a   1.000
_cell.length_b   1.000
_cell.length_c   1.000
_cell.angle_alpha   90.00
_cell.angle_beta   90.00
_cell.angle_gamma   90.00
#
_symmetry.space_group_name_H-M   'P 1'
#
loop_
_entity.id
_entity.type
_entity.pdbx_description
1 polymer ?
#
loop_
_entity_poly.entity_id
_entity_poly.type
_entity_poly.pdbx_seq_one_letter_code
_entity_poly.pdbx_strand_id
1 'polypeptide(L)'
;MGGQGILLISELTARAAIHAGFDVKKTEVHGAAQRGGSVVSHVRFSQKVYSPLSKIGDVDILLSLEKLEGLRWAHYVKDGGIILLNNEERSPQPMTEKKVEYPQNIEKFLSSKGYRVQTIDAVSIASEMGNYRAANTILLGAMASHTGIADEHWLDVMKENLNPKIVDLNLRAFEKGKELSEKTFVSA
;
A
#
# COMPACT_ATOMS: atom_id res chain seq x y z
N MET A 1 -5.74 5.15 7.37
CA MET A 1 -6.07 5.62 8.72
C MET A 1 -4.97 5.21 9.70
N GLY A 2 -4.66 6.04 10.70
CA GLY A 2 -3.68 5.69 11.72
C GLY A 2 -4.02 4.35 12.39
N GLY A 3 -3.01 3.49 12.60
CA GLY A 3 -3.18 2.16 13.20
C GLY A 3 -3.30 0.99 12.21
N GLN A 4 -3.40 1.22 10.92
CA GLN A 4 -3.48 0.15 9.90
C GLN A 4 -2.11 -0.38 9.45
N GLY A 5 -1.00 0.08 10.04
CA GLY A 5 0.35 -0.42 9.72
C GLY A 5 0.99 0.21 8.48
N ILE A 6 0.48 1.34 7.99
CA ILE A 6 1.07 2.05 6.84
C ILE A 6 2.53 2.45 7.10
N LEU A 7 2.86 2.80 8.35
CA LEU A 7 4.22 3.13 8.75
C LEU A 7 5.18 1.96 8.60
N LEU A 8 4.73 0.74 8.92
CA LEU A 8 5.53 -0.46 8.74
C LEU A 8 5.79 -0.73 7.25
N ILE A 9 4.75 -0.63 6.41
CA ILE A 9 4.88 -0.81 4.96
C ILE A 9 5.89 0.19 4.40
N SER A 10 5.73 1.48 4.71
CA SER A 10 6.63 2.53 4.20
C SER A 10 8.07 2.38 4.71
N GLU A 11 8.25 1.92 5.94
CA GLU A 11 9.57 1.67 6.52
C GLU A 11 10.26 0.48 5.84
N LEU A 12 9.57 -0.66 5.70
CA LEU A 12 10.13 -1.83 5.02
C LEU A 12 10.44 -1.52 3.55
N THR A 13 9.58 -0.74 2.87
CA THR A 13 9.83 -0.30 1.49
C THR A 13 11.09 0.55 1.38
N ALA A 14 11.24 1.54 2.28
CA ALA A 14 12.41 2.40 2.28
C ALA A 14 13.70 1.61 2.55
N ARG A 15 13.66 0.70 3.52
CA ARG A 15 14.83 -0.16 3.87
C ARG A 15 15.19 -1.12 2.76
N ALA A 16 14.21 -1.76 2.11
CA ALA A 16 14.45 -2.65 0.97
C ALA A 16 15.10 -1.89 -0.19
N ALA A 17 14.64 -0.68 -0.48
CA ALA A 17 15.24 0.16 -1.51
C ALA A 17 16.68 0.60 -1.14
N ILE A 18 16.96 0.94 0.13
CA ILE A 18 18.32 1.23 0.61
C ILE A 18 19.20 0.00 0.48
N HIS A 19 18.72 -1.18 0.90
CA HIS A 19 19.45 -2.44 0.80
C HIS A 19 19.77 -2.82 -0.65
N ALA A 20 18.90 -2.42 -1.59
CA ALA A 20 19.13 -2.56 -3.03
C ALA A 20 20.05 -1.47 -3.63
N GLY A 21 20.61 -0.55 -2.81
CA GLY A 21 21.57 0.46 -3.25
C GLY A 21 20.96 1.76 -3.79
N PHE A 22 19.68 1.99 -3.63
CA PHE A 22 19.04 3.25 -4.05
C PHE A 22 19.22 4.39 -3.04
N ASP A 23 19.28 5.64 -3.54
CA ASP A 23 19.05 6.83 -2.73
C ASP A 23 17.54 6.93 -2.40
N VAL A 24 17.20 7.03 -1.12
CA VAL A 24 15.80 6.97 -0.66
C VAL A 24 15.45 8.22 0.14
N LYS A 25 14.27 8.76 -0.12
CA LYS A 25 13.64 9.77 0.71
C LYS A 25 12.25 9.31 1.11
N LYS A 26 11.94 9.40 2.39
CA LYS A 26 10.63 9.06 2.96
C LYS A 26 10.06 10.24 3.74
N THR A 27 8.76 10.45 3.65
CA THR A 27 8.03 11.40 4.50
C THR A 27 6.62 10.89 4.75
N GLU A 28 6.04 11.36 5.84
CA GLU A 28 4.70 11.03 6.26
C GLU A 28 3.88 12.31 6.40
N VAL A 29 2.68 12.29 5.83
CA VAL A 29 1.73 13.39 5.93
C VAL A 29 0.54 12.91 6.76
N HIS A 30 0.31 13.56 7.87
CA HIS A 30 -0.80 13.27 8.77
C HIS A 30 -1.88 14.34 8.60
N GLY A 31 -3.13 13.92 8.46
CA GLY A 31 -4.27 14.85 8.53
C GLY A 31 -4.40 15.46 9.94
N ALA A 32 -5.08 16.61 10.04
CA ALA A 32 -5.30 17.33 11.29
C ALA A 32 -6.08 16.56 12.37
N ALA A 33 -6.72 15.44 12.04
CA ALA A 33 -7.45 14.61 12.99
C ALA A 33 -6.50 13.78 13.85
N GLN A 34 -6.53 13.98 15.16
CA GLN A 34 -5.67 13.25 16.12
C GLN A 34 -6.00 11.76 16.24
N ARG A 35 -7.18 11.29 15.81
CA ARG A 35 -7.59 9.88 15.79
C ARG A 35 -8.37 9.58 14.51
N GLY A 36 -8.00 8.49 13.81
CA GLY A 36 -8.71 8.04 12.62
C GLY A 36 -8.52 8.92 11.37
N GLY A 37 -7.60 9.88 11.39
CA GLY A 37 -7.25 10.71 10.24
C GLY A 37 -6.54 9.93 9.14
N SER A 38 -6.63 10.43 7.90
CA SER A 38 -5.86 9.92 6.77
C SER A 38 -4.36 10.08 7.05
N VAL A 39 -3.60 9.01 6.85
CA VAL A 39 -2.13 9.01 6.92
C VAL A 39 -1.61 8.59 5.57
N VAL A 40 -0.73 9.38 4.99
CA VAL A 40 -0.08 9.08 3.72
C VAL A 40 1.42 9.08 3.91
N SER A 41 2.06 8.03 3.41
CA SER A 41 3.51 7.93 3.39
C SER A 41 3.98 8.00 1.93
N HIS A 42 4.92 8.89 1.66
CA HIS A 42 5.63 8.93 0.39
C HIS A 42 6.98 8.24 0.58
N VAL A 43 7.28 7.28 -0.28
CA VAL A 43 8.61 6.64 -0.39
C VAL A 43 9.09 6.84 -1.81
N ARG A 44 10.18 7.55 -1.97
CA ARG A 44 10.82 7.78 -3.28
C ARG A 44 12.20 7.18 -3.28
N PHE A 45 12.52 6.43 -4.31
CA PHE A 45 13.83 5.82 -4.48
C PHE A 45 14.26 5.84 -5.94
N SER A 46 15.53 6.06 -6.15
CA SER A 46 16.18 6.12 -7.47
C SER A 46 17.69 6.16 -7.26
N GLN A 47 18.47 6.31 -8.33
CA GLN A 47 19.90 6.59 -8.22
C GLN A 47 20.18 7.90 -7.44
N LYS A 48 19.29 8.89 -7.56
CA LYS A 48 19.34 10.14 -6.79
C LYS A 48 17.94 10.71 -6.59
N VAL A 49 17.60 11.07 -5.35
CA VAL A 49 16.32 11.65 -4.95
C VAL A 49 16.53 12.96 -4.20
N TYR A 50 15.95 14.05 -4.70
CA TYR A 50 16.14 15.39 -4.15
C TYR A 50 15.02 15.85 -3.21
N SER A 51 13.85 15.23 -3.26
CA SER A 51 12.69 15.59 -2.45
C SER A 51 11.95 14.34 -1.96
N PRO A 52 11.50 14.30 -0.70
CA PRO A 52 10.68 13.20 -0.19
C PRO A 52 9.22 13.26 -0.69
N LEU A 53 8.73 14.42 -1.11
CA LEU A 53 7.35 14.58 -1.56
C LEU A 53 7.21 14.21 -3.04
N SER A 54 6.23 13.39 -3.35
CA SER A 54 5.80 13.12 -4.71
C SER A 54 4.91 14.25 -5.21
N LYS A 55 4.98 14.55 -6.51
CA LYS A 55 4.08 15.47 -7.17
C LYS A 55 2.80 14.75 -7.60
N ILE A 56 1.75 15.51 -7.87
CA ILE A 56 0.54 15.02 -8.53
C ILE A 56 0.93 14.45 -9.90
N GLY A 57 0.42 13.25 -10.22
CA GLY A 57 0.70 12.59 -11.50
C GLY A 57 2.13 12.02 -11.63
N ASP A 58 2.86 11.82 -10.53
CA ASP A 58 4.28 11.37 -10.53
C ASP A 58 4.51 10.05 -9.76
N VAL A 59 3.46 9.45 -9.21
CA VAL A 59 3.55 8.23 -8.42
C VAL A 59 3.38 7.01 -9.31
N ASP A 60 4.32 6.08 -9.26
CA ASP A 60 4.28 4.83 -10.02
C ASP A 60 3.25 3.85 -9.45
N ILE A 61 3.21 3.73 -8.12
CA ILE A 61 2.40 2.76 -7.39
C ILE A 61 1.74 3.44 -6.18
N LEU A 62 0.42 3.35 -6.10
CA LEU A 62 -0.36 3.70 -4.93
C LEU A 62 -0.83 2.41 -4.25
N LEU A 63 -0.38 2.17 -3.03
CA LEU A 63 -0.92 1.12 -2.17
C LEU A 63 -1.87 1.72 -1.16
N SER A 64 -3.13 1.30 -1.17
CA SER A 64 -4.15 1.77 -0.24
C SER A 64 -4.72 0.65 0.62
N LEU A 65 -4.76 0.89 1.92
CA LEU A 65 -5.28 -0.05 2.91
C LEU A 65 -6.82 0.01 3.03
N GLU A 66 -7.47 0.91 2.27
CA GLU A 66 -8.91 1.12 2.24
C GLU A 66 -9.30 1.79 0.91
N LYS A 67 -10.43 1.37 0.30
CA LYS A 67 -10.80 1.78 -1.07
C LYS A 67 -11.02 3.29 -1.24
N LEU A 68 -11.71 3.94 -0.30
CA LEU A 68 -11.99 5.38 -0.40
C LEU A 68 -10.71 6.22 -0.27
N GLU A 69 -9.77 5.80 0.55
CA GLU A 69 -8.45 6.44 0.63
C GLU A 69 -7.70 6.26 -0.71
N GLY A 70 -7.79 5.08 -1.33
CA GLY A 70 -7.24 4.85 -2.68
C GLY A 70 -7.82 5.82 -3.71
N LEU A 71 -9.15 6.03 -3.69
CA LEU A 71 -9.82 6.99 -4.56
C LEU A 71 -9.35 8.43 -4.30
N ARG A 72 -9.21 8.82 -3.03
CA ARG A 72 -8.78 10.18 -2.65
C ARG A 72 -7.39 10.53 -3.15
N TRP A 73 -6.47 9.56 -3.14
CA TRP A 73 -5.06 9.79 -3.48
C TRP A 73 -4.71 9.37 -4.91
N ALA A 74 -5.66 8.83 -5.67
CA ALA A 74 -5.44 8.37 -7.05
C ALA A 74 -4.85 9.46 -7.97
N HIS A 75 -5.18 10.73 -7.75
CA HIS A 75 -4.68 11.85 -8.55
C HIS A 75 -3.15 12.07 -8.45
N TYR A 76 -2.48 11.45 -7.48
CA TYR A 76 -1.01 11.43 -7.43
C TYR A 76 -0.39 10.42 -8.38
N VAL A 77 -1.16 9.41 -8.82
CA VAL A 77 -0.65 8.33 -9.66
C VAL A 77 -0.50 8.83 -11.10
N LYS A 78 0.59 8.48 -11.75
CA LYS A 78 0.85 8.80 -13.15
C LYS A 78 -0.10 8.06 -14.08
N ASP A 79 -0.25 8.53 -15.31
CA ASP A 79 -1.02 7.84 -16.35
C ASP A 79 -0.52 6.40 -16.54
N GLY A 80 -1.43 5.45 -16.54
CA GLY A 80 -1.11 4.01 -16.60
C GLY A 80 -0.42 3.44 -15.35
N GLY A 81 -0.29 4.23 -14.27
CA GLY A 81 0.29 3.78 -13.02
C GLY A 81 -0.59 2.75 -12.29
N ILE A 82 -0.05 2.16 -11.24
CA ILE A 82 -0.66 1.03 -10.53
C ILE A 82 -1.34 1.51 -9.26
N ILE A 83 -2.57 1.03 -9.04
CA ILE A 83 -3.32 1.23 -7.80
C ILE A 83 -3.66 -0.14 -7.21
N LEU A 84 -3.08 -0.45 -6.06
CA LEU A 84 -3.37 -1.65 -5.28
C LEU A 84 -4.30 -1.26 -4.13
N LEU A 85 -5.48 -1.85 -4.08
CA LEU A 85 -6.49 -1.59 -3.06
C LEU A 85 -6.66 -2.80 -2.16
N ASN A 86 -6.61 -2.61 -0.85
CA ASN A 86 -7.20 -3.60 0.04
C ASN A 86 -8.72 -3.59 -0.09
N ASN A 87 -9.36 -4.77 -0.12
CA ASN A 87 -10.82 -4.92 -0.19
C ASN A 87 -11.47 -4.58 1.16
N GLU A 88 -11.19 -3.36 1.65
CA GLU A 88 -11.74 -2.85 2.90
C GLU A 88 -12.50 -1.55 2.64
N GLU A 89 -13.70 -1.47 3.20
CA GLU A 89 -14.57 -0.31 3.12
C GLU A 89 -14.84 0.20 4.54
N ARG A 90 -14.40 1.41 4.83
CA ARG A 90 -14.67 2.07 6.10
C ARG A 90 -15.44 3.35 5.84
N SER A 91 -16.69 3.37 6.25
CA SER A 91 -17.47 4.61 6.19
C SER A 91 -16.75 5.71 6.96
N PRO A 92 -16.55 6.89 6.35
CA PRO A 92 -16.00 8.03 7.07
C PRO A 92 -16.94 8.31 8.27
N GLN A 93 -16.36 8.54 9.45
CA GLN A 93 -17.16 8.97 10.58
C GLN A 93 -17.80 10.33 10.21
N PRO A 94 -19.13 10.46 10.28
CA PRO A 94 -19.77 11.71 9.92
C PRO A 94 -19.32 12.79 10.91
N MET A 95 -18.75 13.87 10.40
CA MET A 95 -18.55 15.11 11.16
C MET A 95 -19.88 15.84 11.41
N THR A 96 -20.95 15.38 10.75
CA THR A 96 -22.32 15.90 10.87
C THR A 96 -23.30 14.72 10.84
N GLU A 97 -24.53 14.93 11.31
CA GLU A 97 -25.59 13.91 11.39
C GLU A 97 -26.05 13.32 10.03
N LYS A 98 -25.54 13.81 8.90
CA LYS A 98 -25.83 13.25 7.58
C LYS A 98 -25.02 11.99 7.33
N LYS A 99 -25.70 10.86 7.20
CA LYS A 99 -25.11 9.62 6.67
C LYS A 99 -24.59 9.90 5.24
N VAL A 100 -23.28 9.85 5.07
CA VAL A 100 -22.66 9.88 3.74
C VAL A 100 -22.59 8.44 3.25
N GLU A 101 -23.21 8.16 2.10
CA GLU A 101 -23.12 6.85 1.47
C GLU A 101 -21.69 6.60 0.99
N TYR A 102 -21.23 5.36 1.18
CA TYR A 102 -19.92 4.95 0.68
C TYR A 102 -19.96 4.84 -0.85
N PRO A 103 -18.99 5.45 -1.58
CA PRO A 103 -18.95 5.39 -3.04
C PRO A 103 -18.88 3.95 -3.55
N GLN A 104 -19.72 3.61 -4.51
CA GLN A 104 -19.75 2.30 -5.13
C GLN A 104 -18.85 2.27 -6.38
N ASN A 105 -18.38 1.06 -6.74
CA ASN A 105 -17.61 0.82 -7.97
C ASN A 105 -16.31 1.64 -8.11
N ILE A 106 -15.61 1.88 -7.01
CA ILE A 106 -14.35 2.65 -6.98
C ILE A 106 -13.35 2.05 -7.96
N GLU A 107 -13.20 0.73 -8.00
CA GLU A 107 -12.26 0.01 -8.87
C GLU A 107 -12.53 0.28 -10.35
N LYS A 108 -13.79 0.17 -10.76
CA LYS A 108 -14.21 0.44 -12.14
C LYS A 108 -14.01 1.90 -12.51
N PHE A 109 -14.33 2.81 -11.60
CA PHE A 109 -14.10 4.24 -11.81
C PHE A 109 -12.61 4.53 -12.02
N LEU A 110 -11.73 3.99 -11.19
CA LEU A 110 -10.29 4.18 -11.32
C LEU A 110 -9.75 3.56 -12.62
N SER A 111 -10.20 2.35 -12.98
CA SER A 111 -9.82 1.73 -14.24
C SER A 111 -10.28 2.55 -15.46
N SER A 112 -11.48 3.13 -15.43
CA SER A 112 -11.98 4.00 -16.50
C SER A 112 -11.18 5.31 -16.66
N LYS A 113 -10.36 5.67 -15.64
CA LYS A 113 -9.42 6.79 -15.70
C LYS A 113 -8.03 6.40 -16.24
N GLY A 114 -7.86 5.14 -16.67
CA GLY A 114 -6.61 4.66 -17.25
C GLY A 114 -5.62 4.08 -16.25
N TYR A 115 -5.98 3.96 -14.96
CA TYR A 115 -5.11 3.33 -13.98
C TYR A 115 -5.19 1.80 -14.05
N ARG A 116 -4.09 1.14 -13.74
CA ARG A 116 -4.04 -0.32 -13.57
C ARG A 116 -4.44 -0.65 -12.13
N VAL A 117 -5.67 -1.11 -11.94
CA VAL A 117 -6.26 -1.33 -10.60
C VAL A 117 -6.30 -2.80 -10.25
N GLN A 118 -5.83 -3.16 -9.06
CA GLN A 118 -6.00 -4.48 -8.48
C GLN A 118 -6.54 -4.36 -7.06
N THR A 119 -7.56 -5.17 -6.74
CA THR A 119 -8.14 -5.26 -5.39
C THR A 119 -7.77 -6.60 -4.77
N ILE A 120 -7.31 -6.58 -3.53
CA ILE A 120 -6.87 -7.76 -2.77
C ILE A 120 -7.62 -7.80 -1.45
N ASP A 121 -8.27 -8.92 -1.15
CA ASP A 121 -8.87 -9.16 0.17
C ASP A 121 -7.80 -9.69 1.15
N ALA A 122 -6.87 -8.79 1.50
CA ALA A 122 -5.72 -9.15 2.30
C ALA A 122 -6.11 -9.56 3.74
N VAL A 123 -7.19 -9.01 4.27
CA VAL A 123 -7.65 -9.31 5.64
C VAL A 123 -8.19 -10.72 5.74
N SER A 124 -9.03 -11.15 4.81
CA SER A 124 -9.56 -12.52 4.77
C SER A 124 -8.43 -13.53 4.59
N ILE A 125 -7.53 -13.29 3.62
CA ILE A 125 -6.38 -14.18 3.35
C ILE A 125 -5.46 -14.26 4.59
N ALA A 126 -5.14 -13.16 5.24
CA ALA A 126 -4.31 -13.15 6.43
C ALA A 126 -4.98 -13.89 7.60
N SER A 127 -6.31 -13.79 7.72
CA SER A 127 -7.08 -14.51 8.75
C SER A 127 -7.02 -16.01 8.52
N GLU A 128 -7.14 -16.49 7.30
CA GLU A 128 -6.96 -17.89 6.92
C GLU A 128 -5.52 -18.38 7.21
N MET A 129 -4.52 -17.51 7.11
CA MET A 129 -3.14 -17.80 7.49
C MET A 129 -2.92 -17.80 9.02
N GLY A 130 -3.93 -17.48 9.81
CA GLY A 130 -3.92 -17.52 11.27
C GLY A 130 -3.71 -16.16 11.96
N ASN A 131 -3.52 -15.06 11.24
CA ASN A 131 -3.39 -13.75 11.86
C ASN A 131 -3.72 -12.60 10.89
N TYR A 132 -4.87 -11.98 11.05
CA TYR A 132 -5.34 -10.85 10.21
C TYR A 132 -4.34 -9.68 10.12
N ARG A 133 -3.43 -9.53 11.10
CA ARG A 133 -2.41 -8.46 11.09
C ARG A 133 -1.37 -8.65 9.99
N ALA A 134 -1.24 -9.86 9.43
CA ALA A 134 -0.36 -10.10 8.29
C ALA A 134 -0.90 -9.53 6.96
N ALA A 135 -2.12 -9.00 6.92
CA ALA A 135 -2.73 -8.37 5.75
C ALA A 135 -1.84 -7.30 5.12
N ASN A 136 -1.18 -6.49 5.95
CA ASN A 136 -0.26 -5.45 5.47
C ASN A 136 0.94 -6.03 4.72
N THR A 137 1.41 -7.18 5.15
CA THR A 137 2.55 -7.84 4.51
C THR A 137 2.14 -8.54 3.21
N ILE A 138 0.90 -9.02 3.11
CA ILE A 138 0.33 -9.49 1.83
C ILE A 138 0.30 -8.33 0.83
N LEU A 139 -0.21 -7.18 1.23
CA LEU A 139 -0.26 -5.99 0.38
C LEU A 139 1.15 -5.49 0.00
N LEU A 140 2.10 -5.56 0.94
CA LEU A 140 3.50 -5.24 0.68
C LEU A 140 4.09 -6.18 -0.38
N GLY A 141 3.85 -7.48 -0.30
CA GLY A 141 4.29 -8.46 -1.29
C GLY A 141 3.73 -8.18 -2.68
N ALA A 142 2.43 -7.88 -2.76
CA ALA A 142 1.81 -7.50 -4.03
C ALA A 142 2.45 -6.23 -4.62
N MET A 143 2.73 -5.22 -3.80
CA MET A 143 3.41 -4.01 -4.24
C MET A 143 4.85 -4.27 -4.67
N ALA A 144 5.59 -5.10 -3.94
CA ALA A 144 7.00 -5.41 -4.19
C ALA A 144 7.24 -5.94 -5.61
N SER A 145 6.32 -6.75 -6.14
CA SER A 145 6.38 -7.28 -7.51
C SER A 145 6.44 -6.19 -8.61
N HIS A 146 6.10 -4.96 -8.28
CA HIS A 146 6.07 -3.85 -9.24
C HIS A 146 7.17 -2.81 -9.01
N THR A 147 8.04 -3.00 -8.01
CA THR A 147 9.07 -2.01 -7.63
C THR A 147 10.39 -2.17 -8.36
N GLY A 148 10.64 -3.35 -8.95
CA GLY A 148 11.93 -3.69 -9.55
C GLY A 148 13.03 -3.99 -8.52
N ILE A 149 12.72 -4.02 -7.23
CA ILE A 149 13.64 -4.44 -6.16
C ILE A 149 13.61 -5.95 -6.07
N ALA A 150 14.77 -6.60 -6.09
CA ALA A 150 14.88 -8.05 -6.00
C ALA A 150 14.39 -8.58 -4.64
N ASP A 151 13.81 -9.79 -4.65
CA ASP A 151 13.14 -10.37 -3.48
C ASP A 151 14.07 -10.52 -2.27
N GLU A 152 15.33 -10.84 -2.49
CA GLU A 152 16.32 -10.99 -1.42
C GLU A 152 16.40 -9.76 -0.51
N HIS A 153 16.34 -8.54 -1.08
CA HIS A 153 16.39 -7.31 -0.31
C HIS A 153 15.18 -7.14 0.59
N TRP A 154 13.99 -7.54 0.12
CA TRP A 154 12.78 -7.53 0.93
C TRP A 154 12.83 -8.55 2.07
N LEU A 155 13.21 -9.78 1.75
CA LEU A 155 13.25 -10.88 2.71
C LEU A 155 14.27 -10.61 3.82
N ASP A 156 15.44 -10.10 3.49
CA ASP A 156 16.49 -9.80 4.46
C ASP A 156 16.06 -8.64 5.37
N VAL A 157 15.53 -7.56 4.80
CA VAL A 157 15.01 -6.44 5.59
C VAL A 157 13.87 -6.87 6.50
N MET A 158 12.99 -7.77 6.06
CA MET A 158 11.91 -8.29 6.91
C MET A 158 12.44 -9.13 8.06
N LYS A 159 13.43 -10.00 7.82
CA LYS A 159 14.08 -10.79 8.89
C LYS A 159 14.77 -9.92 9.93
N GLU A 160 15.42 -8.84 9.50
CA GLU A 160 16.15 -7.92 10.38
C GLU A 160 15.23 -7.01 11.20
N ASN A 161 14.06 -6.64 10.66
CA ASN A 161 13.23 -5.58 11.24
C ASN A 161 11.91 -6.06 11.86
N LEU A 162 11.51 -7.31 11.64
CA LEU A 162 10.32 -7.86 12.26
C LEU A 162 10.66 -8.66 13.53
N ASN A 163 9.71 -8.69 14.46
CA ASN A 163 9.86 -9.50 15.67
C ASN A 163 10.04 -10.98 15.28
N PRO A 164 11.02 -11.72 15.84
CA PRO A 164 11.27 -13.14 15.53
C PRO A 164 10.02 -14.03 15.67
N LYS A 165 9.09 -13.69 16.56
CA LYS A 165 7.86 -14.48 16.77
C LYS A 165 6.86 -14.42 15.61
N ILE A 166 6.99 -13.43 14.74
CA ILE A 166 6.05 -13.20 13.64
C ILE A 166 6.72 -13.20 12.26
N VAL A 167 8.05 -13.29 12.19
CA VAL A 167 8.78 -13.18 10.92
C VAL A 167 8.37 -14.26 9.94
N ASP A 168 8.27 -15.51 10.35
CA ASP A 168 7.93 -16.62 9.46
C ASP A 168 6.52 -16.48 8.86
N LEU A 169 5.56 -16.03 9.66
CA LEU A 169 4.22 -15.73 9.16
C LEU A 169 4.24 -14.59 8.13
N ASN A 170 5.01 -13.54 8.41
CA ASN A 170 5.08 -12.39 7.52
C ASN A 170 5.86 -12.71 6.22
N LEU A 171 6.88 -13.55 6.25
CA LEU A 171 7.55 -14.02 5.03
C LEU A 171 6.58 -14.80 4.13
N ARG A 172 5.79 -15.71 4.70
CA ARG A 172 4.74 -16.42 3.93
C ARG A 172 3.64 -15.49 3.42
N ALA A 173 3.27 -14.48 4.20
CA ALA A 173 2.29 -13.48 3.79
C ALA A 173 2.82 -12.61 2.63
N PHE A 174 4.09 -12.26 2.65
CA PHE A 174 4.76 -11.54 1.58
C PHE A 174 4.75 -12.34 0.27
N GLU A 175 5.18 -13.60 0.31
CA GLU A 175 5.12 -14.48 -0.86
C GLU A 175 3.69 -14.64 -1.39
N LYS A 176 2.71 -14.80 -0.48
CA LYS A 176 1.30 -14.85 -0.87
C LYS A 176 0.84 -13.59 -1.60
N GLY A 177 1.29 -12.44 -1.15
CA GLY A 177 1.03 -11.16 -1.82
C GLY A 177 1.60 -11.10 -3.23
N LYS A 178 2.82 -11.59 -3.44
CA LYS A 178 3.45 -11.69 -4.76
C LYS A 178 2.66 -12.58 -5.71
N GLU A 179 2.27 -13.78 -5.27
CA GLU A 179 1.42 -14.70 -6.07
C GLU A 179 0.10 -14.04 -6.51
N LEU A 180 -0.48 -13.19 -5.68
CA LEU A 180 -1.72 -12.48 -5.99
C LEU A 180 -1.50 -11.36 -7.01
N SER A 181 -0.33 -10.73 -7.01
CA SER A 181 0.02 -9.65 -7.94
C SER A 181 0.16 -10.12 -9.39
N GLU A 182 0.48 -11.39 -9.61
CA GLU A 182 0.53 -12.00 -10.95
C GLU A 182 -0.86 -12.17 -11.58
N LYS A 183 -1.94 -12.03 -10.78
CA LYS A 183 -3.32 -12.12 -11.23
C LYS A 183 -3.79 -10.79 -11.82
N THR A 184 -4.69 -10.90 -12.77
CA THR A 184 -5.17 -9.86 -13.68
C THR A 184 -5.63 -8.58 -12.99
N PHE A 185 -5.23 -7.43 -13.52
CA PHE A 185 -5.81 -6.12 -13.20
C PHE A 185 -7.25 -6.03 -13.68
N VAL A 186 -8.07 -5.20 -13.02
CA VAL A 186 -9.44 -4.92 -13.45
C VAL A 186 -9.38 -4.25 -14.82
N SER A 187 -10.00 -4.86 -15.82
CA SER A 187 -10.18 -4.26 -17.15
C SER A 187 -11.22 -3.14 -17.09
N ALA A 188 -10.99 -2.09 -17.84
CA ALA A 188 -11.91 -0.97 -17.98
C ALA A 188 -13.25 -1.38 -18.61
#